data_a8d604e26cb47e558869511e2191cb0c
#
_entry.id   a8d604e26cb47e558869511e2191cb0c
#
_cell.length_a   1.000
_cell.length_b   1.000
_cell.length_c   1.000
_cell.angle_alpha   90.00
_cell.angle_beta   90.00
_cell.angle_gamma   90.00
#
_symmetry.space_group_name_H-M   'P 1'
#
loop_
_entity.id
_entity.type
_entity.pdbx_description
1 polymer ?
#
loop_
_entity_poly.entity_id
_entity_poly.type
_entity_poly.pdbx_seq_one_letter_code
_entity_poly.pdbx_strand_id
1 'polypeptide(L)'
;MSKQNTAGAAPQENKMGVLPVGKLLAGMAVPMMISMLVQALYNIVDSVFVSRLSENAFNAVGLAFPLQSLMIAVGAGTAVGINALLSRSLGEKKQEMADRAAGAGIFLLPICSYLVFAFIGLFLSRPFFVAQAKAVPEIVEYGVQYTRICLGLSVGIFSQFCFERLLQSTGRTSLAMCTQLLGAIINIVMDPILIFGLCGAPRMGVAGAAVATVVGQIVAAIVGLIVNIKCNHDIHIHRKNIRWDPIVAKEIYRVGIPSIIMQSISSVMTFGMNQILFVFTPTATAVFGAYFKIQSFVFMPIFGLNNGMVPIISYNYGAARPQRVWKTIRLSNITAMVIMVVGFTIFQLFPSTLLELFDASETMLAIGVPALRIISVSFLLAGFCIIAGSVFQAIGNPVYSLIVSVCRQMVVLLPVAWLLSRTGRLELVWWSFPIAEVMSFTLSTIFLRRTVKSANEVMNSSAD
;
A
#
# COMPACT_ATOMS: atom_id res chain seq x y z
N MET A 1 32.98 -24.34 -44.46
CA MET A 1 31.91 -23.51 -43.93
C MET A 1 31.88 -23.66 -42.43
N SER A 2 32.40 -22.66 -41.78
CA SER A 2 32.64 -22.62 -40.35
C SER A 2 31.33 -22.52 -39.55
N LYS A 3 31.07 -23.49 -38.69
CA LYS A 3 30.05 -23.38 -37.64
C LYS A 3 30.59 -22.42 -36.58
N GLN A 4 30.13 -21.19 -36.59
CA GLN A 4 30.34 -20.27 -35.45
C GLN A 4 29.66 -20.85 -34.22
N ASN A 5 30.48 -21.27 -33.26
CA ASN A 5 30.11 -21.53 -31.87
C ASN A 5 29.51 -20.26 -31.29
N THR A 6 28.21 -20.19 -31.18
CA THR A 6 27.55 -19.27 -30.23
C THR A 6 27.82 -19.82 -28.84
N ALA A 7 28.96 -19.48 -28.26
CA ALA A 7 29.21 -19.63 -26.84
C ALA A 7 28.11 -18.88 -26.13
N GLY A 8 27.27 -19.61 -25.40
CA GLY A 8 26.17 -19.05 -24.59
C GLY A 8 26.74 -18.00 -23.65
N ALA A 9 26.34 -16.75 -23.84
CA ALA A 9 26.61 -15.71 -22.88
C ALA A 9 26.04 -16.17 -21.54
N ALA A 10 26.89 -16.22 -20.52
CA ALA A 10 26.42 -16.54 -19.15
C ALA A 10 25.23 -15.64 -18.80
N PRO A 11 24.16 -16.13 -18.19
CA PRO A 11 22.99 -15.35 -17.88
C PRO A 11 23.42 -14.11 -17.10
N GLN A 12 23.13 -12.94 -17.67
CA GLN A 12 23.55 -11.65 -17.12
C GLN A 12 22.90 -11.49 -15.74
N GLU A 13 23.72 -11.41 -14.69
CA GLU A 13 23.22 -11.33 -13.32
C GLU A 13 22.33 -10.10 -13.16
N ASN A 14 21.17 -10.26 -12.49
CA ASN A 14 20.23 -9.18 -12.28
C ASN A 14 20.91 -7.99 -11.57
N LYS A 15 20.58 -6.78 -12.00
CA LYS A 15 21.14 -5.53 -11.46
C LYS A 15 21.06 -5.40 -9.94
N MET A 16 20.07 -6.08 -9.31
CA MET A 16 19.91 -6.09 -7.84
C MET A 16 21.09 -6.75 -7.12
N GLY A 17 21.80 -7.66 -7.79
CA GLY A 17 23.01 -8.27 -7.27
C GLY A 17 24.31 -7.51 -7.58
N VAL A 18 24.36 -6.71 -8.65
CA VAL A 18 25.62 -6.16 -9.20
C VAL A 18 25.80 -4.68 -8.88
N LEU A 19 24.75 -3.87 -9.07
CA LEU A 19 24.86 -2.41 -8.93
C LEU A 19 25.23 -1.98 -7.49
N PRO A 20 25.97 -0.88 -7.30
CA PRO A 20 26.22 -0.29 -5.98
C PRO A 20 24.90 0.00 -5.26
N VAL A 21 24.79 -0.43 -4.01
CA VAL A 21 23.53 -0.42 -3.24
C VAL A 21 22.87 0.95 -3.20
N GLY A 22 23.63 2.04 -3.04
CA GLY A 22 23.07 3.39 -3.00
C GLY A 22 22.41 3.81 -4.32
N LYS A 23 23.08 3.56 -5.47
CA LYS A 23 22.51 3.82 -6.80
C LYS A 23 21.32 2.94 -7.10
N LEU A 24 21.39 1.67 -6.68
CA LEU A 24 20.32 0.71 -6.85
C LEU A 24 19.09 1.13 -6.07
N LEU A 25 19.25 1.43 -4.77
CA LEU A 25 18.15 1.87 -3.91
C LEU A 25 17.51 3.15 -4.44
N ALA A 26 18.30 4.17 -4.79
CA ALA A 26 17.76 5.40 -5.37
C ALA A 26 17.01 5.13 -6.68
N GLY A 27 17.59 4.35 -7.59
CA GLY A 27 16.98 4.01 -8.89
C GLY A 27 15.70 3.18 -8.77
N MET A 28 15.50 2.45 -7.67
CA MET A 28 14.30 1.67 -7.43
C MET A 28 13.28 2.39 -6.53
N ALA A 29 13.73 3.09 -5.51
CA ALA A 29 12.86 3.74 -4.55
C ALA A 29 12.29 5.07 -5.05
N VAL A 30 13.09 5.93 -5.68
CA VAL A 30 12.61 7.26 -6.14
C VAL A 30 11.42 7.16 -7.10
N PRO A 31 11.44 6.30 -8.15
CA PRO A 31 10.26 6.11 -8.99
C PRO A 31 9.02 5.69 -8.18
N MET A 32 9.17 4.79 -7.23
CA MET A 32 8.06 4.32 -6.41
C MET A 32 7.55 5.39 -5.42
N MET A 33 8.45 6.23 -4.90
CA MET A 33 8.05 7.37 -4.05
C MET A 33 7.22 8.38 -4.83
N ILE A 34 7.64 8.72 -6.06
CA ILE A 34 6.88 9.59 -6.95
C ILE A 34 5.51 8.98 -7.26
N SER A 35 5.47 7.69 -7.58
CA SER A 35 4.24 6.96 -7.87
C SER A 35 3.25 7.01 -6.71
N MET A 36 3.72 6.79 -5.48
CA MET A 36 2.89 6.85 -4.27
C MET A 36 2.38 8.27 -3.98
N LEU A 37 3.20 9.30 -4.21
CA LEU A 37 2.75 10.69 -4.09
C LEU A 37 1.66 11.04 -5.10
N VAL A 38 1.82 10.63 -6.35
CA VAL A 38 0.80 10.86 -7.39
C VAL A 38 -0.49 10.10 -7.05
N GLN A 39 -0.38 8.90 -6.47
CA GLN A 39 -1.54 8.16 -5.99
C GLN A 39 -2.28 8.90 -4.85
N ALA A 40 -1.55 9.52 -3.92
CA ALA A 40 -2.17 10.34 -2.88
C ALA A 40 -2.90 11.56 -3.48
N LEU A 41 -2.28 12.20 -4.47
CA LEU A 41 -2.88 13.35 -5.16
C LEU A 41 -4.17 12.95 -5.91
N TYR A 42 -4.15 11.87 -6.68
CA TYR A 42 -5.33 11.49 -7.46
C TYR A 42 -6.50 11.11 -6.55
N ASN A 43 -6.26 10.45 -5.42
CA ASN A 43 -7.32 10.13 -4.45
C ASN A 43 -8.00 11.40 -3.89
N ILE A 44 -7.25 12.48 -3.72
CA ILE A 44 -7.81 13.77 -3.29
C ILE A 44 -8.63 14.39 -4.44
N VAL A 45 -8.10 14.39 -5.66
CA VAL A 45 -8.78 14.95 -6.83
C VAL A 45 -10.11 14.23 -7.11
N ASP A 46 -10.13 12.89 -7.08
CA ASP A 46 -11.34 12.09 -7.22
C ASP A 46 -12.38 12.46 -6.14
N SER A 47 -11.96 12.56 -4.88
CA SER A 47 -12.84 12.97 -3.77
C SER A 47 -13.43 14.38 -3.99
N VAL A 48 -12.66 15.32 -4.54
CA VAL A 48 -13.15 16.67 -4.87
C VAL A 48 -14.17 16.64 -5.99
N PHE A 49 -13.98 15.85 -7.04
CA PHE A 49 -14.97 15.75 -8.11
C PHE A 49 -16.28 15.12 -7.62
N VAL A 50 -16.21 14.07 -6.83
CA VAL A 50 -17.42 13.43 -6.25
C VAL A 50 -18.17 14.36 -5.30
N SER A 51 -17.46 15.14 -4.48
CA SER A 51 -18.09 16.08 -3.55
C SER A 51 -18.88 17.19 -4.25
N ARG A 52 -18.49 17.55 -5.48
CA ARG A 52 -19.20 18.54 -6.31
C ARG A 52 -20.51 18.02 -6.92
N LEU A 53 -20.78 16.73 -6.88
CA LEU A 53 -22.05 16.16 -7.37
C LEU A 53 -23.19 16.44 -6.40
N SER A 54 -23.07 15.92 -5.19
CA SER A 54 -23.99 16.12 -4.07
C SER A 54 -23.40 15.57 -2.78
N GLU A 55 -23.90 16.02 -1.64
CA GLU A 55 -23.53 15.48 -0.35
C GLU A 55 -23.87 13.98 -0.24
N ASN A 56 -25.01 13.55 -0.77
CA ASN A 56 -25.42 12.14 -0.79
C ASN A 56 -24.48 11.29 -1.63
N ALA A 57 -23.97 11.80 -2.76
CA ALA A 57 -22.96 11.12 -3.59
C ALA A 57 -21.64 10.92 -2.83
N PHE A 58 -21.17 11.96 -2.18
CA PHE A 58 -19.96 11.91 -1.37
C PHE A 58 -20.09 10.93 -0.19
N ASN A 59 -21.23 10.96 0.52
CA ASN A 59 -21.52 10.03 1.60
C ASN A 59 -21.61 8.58 1.11
N ALA A 60 -22.21 8.34 -0.05
CA ALA A 60 -22.30 7.00 -0.64
C ALA A 60 -20.91 6.39 -0.93
N VAL A 61 -20.01 7.19 -1.52
CA VAL A 61 -18.62 6.75 -1.77
C VAL A 61 -17.86 6.55 -0.46
N GLY A 62 -18.07 7.41 0.53
CA GLY A 62 -17.51 7.24 1.88
C GLY A 62 -17.94 5.93 2.54
N LEU A 63 -19.22 5.57 2.44
CA LEU A 63 -19.76 4.30 2.95
C LEU A 63 -19.25 3.07 2.18
N ALA A 64 -18.84 3.20 0.92
CA ALA A 64 -18.21 2.14 0.13
C ALA A 64 -16.76 1.84 0.57
N PHE A 65 -16.11 2.78 1.27
CA PHE A 65 -14.68 2.71 1.61
C PHE A 65 -14.26 1.42 2.33
N PRO A 66 -15.00 0.84 3.30
CA PRO A 66 -14.61 -0.41 3.94
C PRO A 66 -14.47 -1.58 2.97
N LEU A 67 -15.38 -1.69 1.99
CA LEU A 67 -15.31 -2.75 0.96
C LEU A 67 -14.13 -2.53 0.01
N GLN A 68 -13.88 -1.28 -0.39
CA GLN A 68 -12.71 -0.94 -1.20
C GLN A 68 -11.40 -1.18 -0.44
N SER A 69 -11.33 -0.79 0.83
CA SER A 69 -10.15 -1.03 1.67
C SER A 69 -9.84 -2.51 1.80
N LEU A 70 -10.86 -3.36 1.96
CA LEU A 70 -10.68 -4.81 2.00
C LEU A 70 -10.14 -5.34 0.67
N MET A 71 -10.69 -4.87 -0.46
CA MET A 71 -10.21 -5.23 -1.80
C MET A 71 -8.74 -4.84 -2.00
N ILE A 72 -8.37 -3.62 -1.63
CA ILE A 72 -7.00 -3.12 -1.70
C ILE A 72 -6.09 -3.92 -0.78
N ALA A 73 -6.53 -4.22 0.45
CA ALA A 73 -5.75 -5.00 1.41
C ALA A 73 -5.44 -6.42 0.89
N VAL A 74 -6.44 -7.09 0.30
CA VAL A 74 -6.24 -8.42 -0.31
C VAL A 74 -5.30 -8.34 -1.51
N GLY A 75 -5.52 -7.37 -2.40
CA GLY A 75 -4.67 -7.14 -3.57
C GLY A 75 -3.23 -6.84 -3.21
N ALA A 76 -3.01 -5.80 -2.42
CA ALA A 76 -1.68 -5.36 -2.04
C ALA A 76 -0.96 -6.37 -1.13
N GLY A 77 -1.67 -7.00 -0.18
CA GLY A 77 -1.06 -7.99 0.71
C GLY A 77 -0.61 -9.25 -0.04
N THR A 78 -1.44 -9.78 -0.94
CA THR A 78 -1.04 -10.91 -1.82
C THR A 78 0.13 -10.51 -2.72
N ALA A 79 0.11 -9.30 -3.27
CA ALA A 79 1.17 -8.77 -4.12
C ALA A 79 2.51 -8.64 -3.36
N VAL A 80 2.52 -8.31 -2.07
CA VAL A 80 3.74 -8.33 -1.23
C VAL A 80 4.30 -9.75 -1.11
N GLY A 81 3.44 -10.75 -0.94
CA GLY A 81 3.86 -12.16 -0.92
C GLY A 81 4.50 -12.61 -2.23
N ILE A 82 3.90 -12.24 -3.37
CA ILE A 82 4.47 -12.51 -4.71
C ILE A 82 5.84 -11.85 -4.84
N ASN A 83 5.96 -10.59 -4.45
CA ASN A 83 7.21 -9.83 -4.53
C ASN A 83 8.33 -10.49 -3.70
N ALA A 84 8.06 -10.86 -2.46
CA ALA A 84 9.04 -11.47 -1.58
C ALA A 84 9.51 -12.83 -2.12
N LEU A 85 8.59 -13.70 -2.55
CA LEU A 85 8.93 -15.03 -3.06
C LEU A 85 9.69 -14.94 -4.39
N LEU A 86 9.21 -14.13 -5.34
CA LEU A 86 9.80 -14.02 -6.67
C LEU A 86 11.22 -13.42 -6.59
N SER A 87 11.38 -12.30 -5.89
CA SER A 87 12.70 -11.66 -5.76
C SER A 87 13.72 -12.57 -5.06
N ARG A 88 13.28 -13.31 -4.02
CA ARG A 88 14.11 -14.29 -3.33
C ARG A 88 14.51 -15.43 -4.26
N SER A 89 13.56 -16.01 -5.01
CA SER A 89 13.83 -17.11 -5.96
C SER A 89 14.82 -16.71 -7.04
N LEU A 90 14.75 -15.47 -7.55
CA LEU A 90 15.74 -14.92 -8.47
C LEU A 90 17.13 -14.81 -7.83
N GLY A 91 17.20 -14.38 -6.56
CA GLY A 91 18.46 -14.34 -5.80
C GLY A 91 19.08 -15.72 -5.59
N GLU A 92 18.25 -16.72 -5.28
CA GLU A 92 18.64 -18.13 -5.16
C GLU A 92 18.97 -18.81 -6.52
N LYS A 93 18.83 -18.06 -7.65
CA LYS A 93 18.99 -18.57 -9.03
C LYS A 93 18.04 -19.72 -9.38
N LYS A 94 16.90 -19.80 -8.70
CA LYS A 94 15.83 -20.78 -8.93
C LYS A 94 14.81 -20.26 -9.95
N GLN A 95 15.20 -20.21 -11.23
CA GLN A 95 14.39 -19.62 -12.30
C GLN A 95 12.99 -20.29 -12.40
N GLU A 96 12.93 -21.61 -12.29
CA GLU A 96 11.65 -22.33 -12.35
C GLU A 96 10.68 -21.88 -11.23
N MET A 97 11.18 -21.68 -10.01
CA MET A 97 10.38 -21.20 -8.89
C MET A 97 9.92 -19.74 -9.11
N ALA A 98 10.77 -18.90 -9.69
CA ALA A 98 10.41 -17.52 -10.03
C ALA A 98 9.31 -17.48 -11.09
N ASP A 99 9.40 -18.30 -12.14
CA ASP A 99 8.39 -18.39 -13.19
C ASP A 99 7.07 -18.99 -12.66
N ARG A 100 7.13 -19.97 -11.76
CA ARG A 100 5.95 -20.52 -11.07
C ARG A 100 5.32 -19.47 -10.16
N ALA A 101 6.10 -18.69 -9.43
CA ALA A 101 5.60 -17.60 -8.57
C ALA A 101 4.89 -16.51 -9.39
N ALA A 102 5.44 -16.15 -10.55
CA ALA A 102 4.79 -15.21 -11.47
C ALA A 102 3.45 -15.76 -12.00
N GLY A 103 3.43 -17.01 -12.46
CA GLY A 103 2.22 -17.65 -12.96
C GLY A 103 1.14 -17.84 -11.89
N ALA A 104 1.51 -18.31 -10.71
CA ALA A 104 0.61 -18.42 -9.55
C ALA A 104 0.07 -17.05 -9.12
N GLY A 105 0.90 -16.00 -9.15
CA GLY A 105 0.47 -14.62 -8.87
C GLY A 105 -0.63 -14.15 -9.83
N ILE A 106 -0.48 -14.44 -11.13
CA ILE A 106 -1.50 -14.13 -12.15
C ILE A 106 -2.78 -14.96 -11.90
N PHE A 107 -2.67 -16.19 -11.44
CA PHE A 107 -3.85 -16.97 -11.10
C PHE A 107 -4.56 -16.46 -9.84
N LEU A 108 -3.81 -16.13 -8.79
CA LEU A 108 -4.37 -15.74 -7.50
C LEU A 108 -5.01 -14.34 -7.53
N LEU A 109 -4.37 -13.34 -8.13
CA LEU A 109 -4.87 -11.96 -8.14
C LEU A 109 -5.89 -11.73 -9.26
N PRO A 110 -5.53 -11.74 -10.56
CA PRO A 110 -6.47 -11.46 -11.64
C PRO A 110 -7.63 -12.44 -11.75
N ILE A 111 -7.51 -13.68 -11.26
CA ILE A 111 -8.57 -14.69 -11.40
C ILE A 111 -9.26 -14.93 -10.06
N CYS A 112 -8.57 -15.49 -9.05
CA CYS A 112 -9.24 -15.89 -7.80
C CYS A 112 -9.77 -14.70 -7.01
N SER A 113 -8.92 -13.68 -6.74
CA SER A 113 -9.35 -12.52 -5.97
C SER A 113 -10.43 -11.74 -6.72
N TYR A 114 -10.30 -11.60 -8.04
CA TYR A 114 -11.34 -11.00 -8.88
C TYR A 114 -12.70 -11.69 -8.72
N LEU A 115 -12.75 -13.02 -8.85
CA LEU A 115 -14.02 -13.76 -8.76
C LEU A 115 -14.70 -13.56 -7.39
N VAL A 116 -13.92 -13.55 -6.30
CA VAL A 116 -14.45 -13.31 -4.95
C VAL A 116 -15.03 -11.90 -4.84
N PHE A 117 -14.29 -10.88 -5.27
CA PHE A 117 -14.75 -9.49 -5.14
C PHE A 117 -15.84 -9.13 -6.16
N ALA A 118 -15.83 -9.73 -7.36
CA ALA A 118 -16.94 -9.61 -8.30
C ALA A 118 -18.24 -10.18 -7.71
N PHE A 119 -18.17 -11.34 -7.04
CA PHE A 119 -19.32 -11.91 -6.33
C PHE A 119 -19.81 -10.97 -5.22
N ILE A 120 -18.91 -10.44 -4.39
CA ILE A 120 -19.25 -9.45 -3.33
C ILE A 120 -19.91 -8.21 -3.96
N GLY A 121 -19.32 -7.66 -5.02
CA GLY A 121 -19.81 -6.46 -5.70
C GLY A 121 -21.20 -6.65 -6.31
N LEU A 122 -21.44 -7.77 -6.94
CA LEU A 122 -22.71 -8.02 -7.63
C LEU A 122 -23.85 -8.39 -6.67
N PHE A 123 -23.57 -9.22 -5.67
CA PHE A 123 -24.60 -9.81 -4.84
C PHE A 123 -24.71 -9.21 -3.42
N LEU A 124 -23.60 -8.76 -2.82
CA LEU A 124 -23.59 -8.24 -1.44
C LEU A 124 -23.63 -6.72 -1.32
N SER A 125 -23.45 -5.96 -2.40
CA SER A 125 -23.48 -4.48 -2.35
C SER A 125 -24.81 -3.95 -1.83
N ARG A 126 -25.94 -4.44 -2.34
CA ARG A 126 -27.26 -3.94 -1.95
C ARG A 126 -27.60 -4.24 -0.48
N PRO A 127 -27.46 -5.47 0.03
CA PRO A 127 -27.63 -5.75 1.45
C PRO A 127 -26.73 -4.89 2.35
N PHE A 128 -25.48 -4.66 1.95
CA PHE A 128 -24.52 -3.84 2.69
C PHE A 128 -24.99 -2.39 2.83
N PHE A 129 -25.41 -1.73 1.74
CA PHE A 129 -25.87 -0.34 1.79
C PHE A 129 -27.23 -0.19 2.45
N VAL A 130 -28.15 -1.12 2.26
CA VAL A 130 -29.44 -1.12 2.96
C VAL A 130 -29.25 -1.23 4.48
N ALA A 131 -28.28 -2.01 4.93
CA ALA A 131 -27.97 -2.12 6.35
C ALA A 131 -27.44 -0.80 6.95
N GLN A 132 -26.71 0.01 6.17
CA GLN A 132 -26.05 1.22 6.66
C GLN A 132 -26.87 2.50 6.43
N ALA A 133 -27.58 2.62 5.32
CA ALA A 133 -28.22 3.86 4.87
C ALA A 133 -29.70 3.68 4.50
N LYS A 134 -30.41 2.75 5.14
CA LYS A 134 -31.83 2.42 4.85
C LYS A 134 -32.75 3.64 4.84
N ALA A 135 -32.46 4.66 5.65
CA ALA A 135 -33.26 5.87 5.77
C ALA A 135 -33.13 6.82 4.55
N VAL A 136 -32.08 6.67 3.71
CA VAL A 136 -31.81 7.55 2.56
C VAL A 136 -31.62 6.69 1.31
N PRO A 137 -32.72 6.40 0.55
CA PRO A 137 -32.65 5.54 -0.61
C PRO A 137 -31.65 5.98 -1.69
N GLU A 138 -31.43 7.28 -1.86
CA GLU A 138 -30.50 7.85 -2.82
C GLU A 138 -29.04 7.44 -2.50
N ILE A 139 -28.65 7.45 -1.22
CA ILE A 139 -27.30 6.99 -0.79
C ILE A 139 -27.14 5.49 -1.08
N VAL A 140 -28.19 4.70 -0.86
CA VAL A 140 -28.19 3.26 -1.17
C VAL A 140 -27.97 3.05 -2.67
N GLU A 141 -28.70 3.78 -3.52
CA GLU A 141 -28.60 3.61 -4.97
C GLU A 141 -27.22 4.01 -5.50
N TYR A 142 -26.71 5.19 -5.12
CA TYR A 142 -25.37 5.62 -5.49
C TYR A 142 -24.27 4.67 -5.01
N GLY A 143 -24.38 4.22 -3.75
CA GLY A 143 -23.41 3.30 -3.16
C GLY A 143 -23.42 1.93 -3.84
N VAL A 144 -24.61 1.40 -4.19
CA VAL A 144 -24.75 0.13 -4.91
C VAL A 144 -24.17 0.25 -6.33
N GLN A 145 -24.50 1.33 -7.06
CA GLN A 145 -23.95 1.55 -8.41
C GLN A 145 -22.43 1.63 -8.38
N TYR A 146 -21.86 2.45 -7.50
CA TYR A 146 -20.43 2.63 -7.35
C TYR A 146 -19.72 1.32 -7.02
N THR A 147 -20.20 0.61 -6.00
CA THR A 147 -19.58 -0.62 -5.51
C THR A 147 -19.70 -1.77 -6.51
N ARG A 148 -20.83 -1.91 -7.20
CA ARG A 148 -21.00 -2.91 -8.26
C ARG A 148 -20.01 -2.71 -9.39
N ILE A 149 -19.73 -1.49 -9.78
CA ILE A 149 -18.76 -1.18 -10.84
C ILE A 149 -17.33 -1.45 -10.33
N CYS A 150 -16.96 -0.88 -9.19
CA CYS A 150 -15.59 -1.01 -8.66
C CYS A 150 -15.22 -2.46 -8.32
N LEU A 151 -16.10 -3.18 -7.61
CA LEU A 151 -15.83 -4.57 -7.21
C LEU A 151 -16.17 -5.55 -8.33
N GLY A 152 -17.24 -5.30 -9.08
CA GLY A 152 -17.65 -6.16 -10.18
C GLY A 152 -16.63 -6.19 -11.34
N LEU A 153 -15.89 -5.10 -11.53
CA LEU A 153 -14.81 -4.97 -12.53
C LEU A 153 -13.42 -4.91 -11.85
N SER A 154 -13.28 -5.46 -10.66
CA SER A 154 -12.03 -5.44 -9.89
C SER A 154 -10.87 -6.23 -10.53
N VAL A 155 -11.11 -6.90 -11.66
CA VAL A 155 -10.05 -7.50 -12.47
C VAL A 155 -8.96 -6.48 -12.83
N GLY A 156 -9.34 -5.21 -13.06
CA GLY A 156 -8.39 -4.13 -13.35
C GLY A 156 -7.37 -3.94 -12.23
N ILE A 157 -7.84 -3.67 -11.01
CA ILE A 157 -6.96 -3.41 -9.86
C ILE A 157 -6.11 -4.63 -9.47
N PHE A 158 -6.69 -5.84 -9.48
CA PHE A 158 -5.93 -7.05 -9.14
C PHE A 158 -4.86 -7.38 -10.19
N SER A 159 -5.17 -7.18 -11.47
CA SER A 159 -4.19 -7.34 -12.54
C SER A 159 -3.10 -6.27 -12.47
N GLN A 160 -3.46 -5.02 -12.20
CA GLN A 160 -2.51 -3.94 -12.00
C GLN A 160 -1.55 -4.25 -10.85
N PHE A 161 -2.05 -4.61 -9.66
CA PHE A 161 -1.20 -5.01 -8.53
C PHE A 161 -0.27 -6.16 -8.90
N CYS A 162 -0.77 -7.18 -9.61
CA CYS A 162 0.03 -8.32 -10.02
C CYS A 162 1.18 -7.88 -10.94
N PHE A 163 0.87 -7.23 -12.05
CA PHE A 163 1.87 -6.88 -13.07
C PHE A 163 2.89 -5.83 -12.60
N GLU A 164 2.46 -4.88 -11.78
CA GLU A 164 3.38 -3.93 -11.13
C GLU A 164 4.35 -4.64 -10.18
N ARG A 165 3.88 -5.61 -9.41
CA ARG A 165 4.74 -6.38 -8.50
C ARG A 165 5.72 -7.28 -9.24
N LEU A 166 5.33 -7.87 -10.37
CA LEU A 166 6.28 -8.61 -11.21
C LEU A 166 7.43 -7.71 -11.71
N LEU A 167 7.14 -6.49 -12.13
CA LEU A 167 8.15 -5.51 -12.53
C LEU A 167 9.04 -5.06 -11.35
N GLN A 168 8.43 -4.82 -10.19
CA GLN A 168 9.18 -4.42 -8.99
C GLN A 168 10.10 -5.54 -8.51
N SER A 169 9.62 -6.78 -8.51
CA SER A 169 10.36 -7.97 -8.05
C SER A 169 11.60 -8.26 -8.88
N THR A 170 11.62 -7.83 -10.13
CA THR A 170 12.77 -7.96 -11.04
C THR A 170 13.64 -6.71 -11.10
N GLY A 171 13.33 -5.71 -10.27
CA GLY A 171 14.07 -4.46 -10.19
C GLY A 171 13.65 -3.39 -11.20
N ARG A 172 12.57 -3.58 -11.97
CA ARG A 172 12.11 -2.65 -13.03
C ARG A 172 11.08 -1.65 -12.50
N THR A 173 11.36 -1.02 -11.37
CA THR A 173 10.44 -0.12 -10.67
C THR A 173 10.07 1.13 -11.46
N SER A 174 10.96 1.64 -12.32
CA SER A 174 10.62 2.77 -13.20
C SER A 174 9.53 2.42 -14.20
N LEU A 175 9.52 1.19 -14.73
CA LEU A 175 8.44 0.73 -15.60
C LEU A 175 7.13 0.54 -14.83
N ALA A 176 7.20 0.01 -13.60
CA ALA A 176 6.02 -0.06 -12.72
C ALA A 176 5.46 1.33 -12.40
N MET A 177 6.33 2.33 -12.14
CA MET A 177 5.91 3.72 -11.99
C MET A 177 5.16 4.23 -13.23
N CYS A 178 5.71 4.00 -14.42
CA CYS A 178 5.07 4.46 -15.66
C CYS A 178 3.67 3.87 -15.85
N THR A 179 3.48 2.58 -15.54
CA THR A 179 2.15 1.94 -15.64
C THR A 179 1.17 2.52 -14.63
N GLN A 180 1.61 2.75 -13.40
CA GLN A 180 0.79 3.35 -12.34
C GLN A 180 0.43 4.81 -12.64
N LEU A 181 1.40 5.62 -13.11
CA LEU A 181 1.15 7.01 -13.50
C LEU A 181 0.17 7.10 -14.66
N LEU A 182 0.28 6.23 -15.65
CA LEU A 182 -0.64 6.18 -16.78
C LEU A 182 -2.08 5.93 -16.30
N GLY A 183 -2.28 4.96 -15.41
CA GLY A 183 -3.59 4.69 -14.82
C GLY A 183 -4.16 5.89 -14.06
N ALA A 184 -3.33 6.54 -13.25
CA ALA A 184 -3.72 7.73 -12.50
C ALA A 184 -4.09 8.92 -13.41
N ILE A 185 -3.32 9.18 -14.47
CA ILE A 185 -3.60 10.24 -15.44
C ILE A 185 -4.91 9.98 -16.16
N ILE A 186 -5.15 8.75 -16.61
CA ILE A 186 -6.41 8.36 -17.28
C ILE A 186 -7.60 8.58 -16.33
N ASN A 187 -7.48 8.15 -15.08
CA ASN A 187 -8.51 8.37 -14.07
C ASN A 187 -8.83 9.87 -13.91
N ILE A 188 -7.81 10.71 -13.62
CA ILE A 188 -7.97 12.16 -13.43
C ILE A 188 -8.63 12.84 -14.65
N VAL A 189 -8.28 12.42 -15.86
CA VAL A 189 -8.84 12.98 -17.09
C VAL A 189 -10.27 12.50 -17.31
N MET A 190 -10.56 11.23 -17.06
CA MET A 190 -11.87 10.63 -17.29
C MET A 190 -12.90 11.01 -16.22
N ASP A 191 -12.47 11.29 -14.98
CA ASP A 191 -13.37 11.68 -13.91
C ASP A 191 -14.29 12.83 -14.29
N PRO A 192 -13.83 14.04 -14.64
CA PRO A 192 -14.72 15.14 -15.01
C PRO A 192 -15.52 14.85 -16.28
N ILE A 193 -14.97 14.08 -17.23
CA ILE A 193 -15.66 13.73 -18.47
C ILE A 193 -16.89 12.86 -18.18
N LEU A 194 -16.74 11.82 -17.38
CA LEU A 194 -17.81 10.86 -17.11
C LEU A 194 -18.74 11.32 -15.97
N ILE A 195 -18.20 12.02 -14.97
CA ILE A 195 -19.01 12.51 -13.84
C ILE A 195 -19.98 13.59 -14.32
N PHE A 196 -19.49 14.58 -15.07
CA PHE A 196 -20.26 15.75 -15.46
C PHE A 196 -20.81 15.69 -16.90
N GLY A 197 -20.39 14.70 -17.70
CA GLY A 197 -20.82 14.55 -19.09
C GLY A 197 -20.16 15.55 -20.03
N LEU A 198 -18.84 15.79 -19.87
CA LEU A 198 -18.08 16.68 -20.74
C LEU A 198 -17.72 15.99 -22.07
N CYS A 199 -17.33 16.77 -23.06
CA CYS A 199 -16.87 16.27 -24.38
C CYS A 199 -17.87 15.35 -25.11
N GLY A 200 -19.18 15.48 -24.84
CA GLY A 200 -20.22 14.65 -25.46
C GLY A 200 -20.42 13.27 -24.80
N ALA A 201 -19.74 12.99 -23.70
CA ALA A 201 -19.98 11.78 -22.91
C ALA A 201 -21.28 11.86 -22.11
N PRO A 202 -21.96 10.75 -21.83
CA PRO A 202 -23.14 10.74 -20.97
C PRO A 202 -22.77 11.15 -19.55
N ARG A 203 -23.61 11.97 -18.91
CA ARG A 203 -23.45 12.32 -17.50
C ARG A 203 -23.79 11.12 -16.62
N MET A 204 -22.78 10.49 -16.03
CA MET A 204 -22.93 9.26 -15.24
C MET A 204 -22.90 9.49 -13.72
N GLY A 205 -22.55 10.70 -13.25
CA GLY A 205 -22.49 11.01 -11.84
C GLY A 205 -21.52 10.09 -11.08
N VAL A 206 -21.98 9.49 -9.98
CA VAL A 206 -21.18 8.58 -9.11
C VAL A 206 -20.72 7.33 -9.87
N ALA A 207 -21.54 6.79 -10.78
CA ALA A 207 -21.13 5.68 -11.64
C ALA A 207 -19.98 6.08 -12.56
N GLY A 208 -19.93 7.36 -13.00
CA GLY A 208 -18.83 7.90 -13.81
C GLY A 208 -17.48 7.87 -13.09
N ALA A 209 -17.42 8.24 -11.81
CA ALA A 209 -16.24 8.13 -11.00
C ALA A 209 -15.75 6.67 -10.87
N ALA A 210 -16.67 5.73 -10.63
CA ALA A 210 -16.34 4.30 -10.58
C ALA A 210 -15.79 3.79 -11.93
N VAL A 211 -16.41 4.17 -13.05
CA VAL A 211 -15.96 3.76 -14.38
C VAL A 211 -14.59 4.35 -14.71
N ALA A 212 -14.36 5.63 -14.43
CA ALA A 212 -13.07 6.28 -14.66
C ALA A 212 -11.93 5.56 -13.89
N THR A 213 -12.17 5.24 -12.62
CA THR A 213 -11.23 4.48 -11.80
C THR A 213 -10.93 3.11 -12.41
N VAL A 214 -11.95 2.35 -12.77
CA VAL A 214 -11.80 1.00 -13.34
C VAL A 214 -11.10 1.04 -14.70
N VAL A 215 -11.43 1.99 -15.56
CA VAL A 215 -10.78 2.15 -16.87
C VAL A 215 -9.30 2.46 -16.69
N GLY A 216 -8.94 3.39 -15.78
CA GLY A 216 -7.54 3.69 -15.45
C GLY A 216 -6.77 2.44 -15.01
N GLN A 217 -7.36 1.63 -14.13
CA GLN A 217 -6.77 0.39 -13.62
C GLN A 217 -6.62 -0.69 -14.72
N ILE A 218 -7.63 -0.86 -15.58
CA ILE A 218 -7.58 -1.83 -16.69
C ILE A 218 -6.49 -1.43 -17.70
N VAL A 219 -6.39 -0.15 -18.07
CA VAL A 219 -5.35 0.32 -19.00
C VAL A 219 -3.96 0.14 -18.37
N ALA A 220 -3.78 0.50 -17.10
CA ALA A 220 -2.54 0.25 -16.38
C ALA A 220 -2.18 -1.24 -16.35
N ALA A 221 -3.16 -2.12 -16.13
CA ALA A 221 -2.96 -3.57 -16.14
C ALA A 221 -2.55 -4.10 -17.52
N ILE A 222 -3.22 -3.66 -18.59
CA ILE A 222 -2.89 -4.07 -19.97
C ILE A 222 -1.46 -3.63 -20.33
N VAL A 223 -1.12 -2.36 -20.06
CA VAL A 223 0.24 -1.85 -20.30
C VAL A 223 1.25 -2.58 -19.41
N GLY A 224 0.92 -2.83 -18.14
CA GLY A 224 1.74 -3.61 -17.23
C GLY A 224 2.01 -5.03 -17.74
N LEU A 225 1.02 -5.71 -18.30
CA LEU A 225 1.19 -7.02 -18.93
C LEU A 225 2.10 -6.95 -20.16
N ILE A 226 1.87 -6.00 -21.06
CA ILE A 226 2.69 -5.81 -22.28
C ILE A 226 4.15 -5.53 -21.90
N VAL A 227 4.38 -4.67 -20.92
CA VAL A 227 5.73 -4.34 -20.43
C VAL A 227 6.39 -5.57 -19.77
N ASN A 228 5.66 -6.37 -19.00
CA ASN A 228 6.20 -7.63 -18.46
C ASN A 228 6.61 -8.60 -19.55
N ILE A 229 5.80 -8.76 -20.61
CA ILE A 229 6.11 -9.68 -21.71
C ILE A 229 7.30 -9.18 -22.55
N LYS A 230 7.35 -7.86 -22.86
CA LYS A 230 8.35 -7.31 -23.78
C LYS A 230 9.67 -6.90 -23.11
N CYS A 231 9.61 -6.44 -21.88
CA CYS A 231 10.73 -5.80 -21.21
C CYS A 231 11.26 -6.56 -19.99
N ASN A 232 10.52 -7.54 -19.47
CA ASN A 232 10.91 -8.26 -18.26
C ASN A 232 11.49 -9.63 -18.60
N HIS A 233 12.78 -9.66 -18.92
CA HIS A 233 13.48 -10.87 -19.34
C HIS A 233 13.92 -11.76 -18.15
N ASP A 234 13.76 -11.28 -16.92
CA ASP A 234 14.12 -12.02 -15.71
C ASP A 234 13.09 -13.09 -15.33
N ILE A 235 11.88 -13.04 -15.90
CA ILE A 235 10.81 -14.02 -15.70
C ILE A 235 10.15 -14.41 -17.02
N HIS A 236 9.68 -15.66 -17.10
CA HIS A 236 8.97 -16.16 -18.26
C HIS A 236 7.52 -16.52 -17.90
N ILE A 237 6.59 -15.71 -18.42
CA ILE A 237 5.15 -15.95 -18.20
C ILE A 237 4.67 -17.04 -19.15
N HIS A 238 4.68 -18.29 -18.66
CA HIS A 238 4.16 -19.44 -19.40
C HIS A 238 2.73 -19.75 -19.00
N ARG A 239 1.84 -20.00 -19.96
CA ARG A 239 0.44 -20.38 -19.70
C ARG A 239 0.31 -21.60 -18.78
N LYS A 240 1.24 -22.58 -18.86
CA LYS A 240 1.29 -23.76 -18.00
C LYS A 240 1.45 -23.45 -16.51
N ASN A 241 2.05 -22.29 -16.18
CA ASN A 241 2.30 -21.85 -14.80
C ASN A 241 1.12 -21.04 -14.23
N ILE A 242 0.18 -20.58 -15.08
CA ILE A 242 -1.02 -19.85 -14.65
C ILE A 242 -2.05 -20.88 -14.19
N ARG A 243 -1.84 -21.39 -12.99
CA ARG A 243 -2.70 -22.39 -12.37
C ARG A 243 -2.58 -22.37 -10.86
N TRP A 244 -3.50 -23.03 -10.18
CA TRP A 244 -3.37 -23.29 -8.76
C TRP A 244 -2.13 -24.15 -8.49
N ASP A 245 -1.18 -23.59 -7.77
CA ASP A 245 0.02 -24.27 -7.30
C ASP A 245 0.06 -24.18 -5.77
N PRO A 246 -0.29 -25.25 -5.03
CA PRO A 246 -0.45 -25.20 -3.59
C PRO A 246 0.84 -24.88 -2.84
N ILE A 247 1.99 -25.29 -3.39
CA ILE A 247 3.30 -25.04 -2.79
C ILE A 247 3.62 -23.54 -2.89
N VAL A 248 3.49 -22.98 -4.08
CA VAL A 248 3.76 -21.58 -4.36
C VAL A 248 2.73 -20.68 -3.65
N ALA A 249 1.45 -21.05 -3.71
CA ALA A 249 0.38 -20.31 -3.02
C ALA A 249 0.61 -20.25 -1.51
N LYS A 250 1.06 -21.34 -0.88
CA LYS A 250 1.40 -21.37 0.54
C LYS A 250 2.51 -20.39 0.88
N GLU A 251 3.58 -20.34 0.08
CA GLU A 251 4.68 -19.40 0.31
C GLU A 251 4.25 -17.94 0.06
N ILE A 252 3.44 -17.68 -0.97
CA ILE A 252 2.89 -16.33 -1.22
C ILE A 252 2.02 -15.88 -0.04
N TYR A 253 1.09 -16.72 0.41
CA TYR A 253 0.17 -16.37 1.49
C TYR A 253 0.81 -16.42 2.88
N ARG A 254 1.94 -17.10 3.05
CA ARG A 254 2.74 -17.00 4.27
C ARG A 254 3.13 -15.55 4.59
N VAL A 255 3.42 -14.76 3.56
CA VAL A 255 3.71 -13.32 3.68
C VAL A 255 2.44 -12.49 3.43
N GLY A 256 1.60 -12.92 2.49
CA GLY A 256 0.42 -12.20 2.06
C GLY A 256 -0.64 -12.06 3.14
N ILE A 257 -1.01 -13.14 3.86
CA ILE A 257 -2.06 -13.09 4.90
C ILE A 257 -1.70 -12.13 6.03
N PRO A 258 -0.50 -12.19 6.66
CA PRO A 258 -0.12 -11.17 7.63
C PRO A 258 -0.19 -9.74 7.10
N SER A 259 0.18 -9.52 5.83
CA SER A 259 0.13 -8.20 5.18
C SER A 259 -1.31 -7.73 4.95
N ILE A 260 -2.22 -8.62 4.55
CA ILE A 260 -3.66 -8.33 4.43
C ILE A 260 -4.23 -7.91 5.78
N ILE A 261 -3.95 -8.68 6.82
CA ILE A 261 -4.45 -8.39 8.18
C ILE A 261 -3.92 -7.04 8.67
N MET A 262 -2.63 -6.75 8.47
CA MET A 262 -2.04 -5.47 8.88
C MET A 262 -2.73 -4.26 8.22
N GLN A 263 -3.08 -4.34 6.95
CA GLN A 263 -3.79 -3.28 6.25
C GLN A 263 -5.24 -3.14 6.75
N SER A 264 -5.90 -4.26 7.01
CA SER A 264 -7.27 -4.28 7.56
C SER A 264 -7.34 -3.72 8.99
N ILE A 265 -6.33 -3.96 9.82
CA ILE A 265 -6.25 -3.43 11.20
C ILE A 265 -6.27 -1.91 11.21
N SER A 266 -5.64 -1.24 10.25
CA SER A 266 -5.65 0.23 10.17
C SER A 266 -7.06 0.80 10.05
N SER A 267 -7.95 0.13 9.32
CA SER A 267 -9.36 0.55 9.20
C SER A 267 -10.11 0.37 10.52
N VAL A 268 -9.86 -0.72 11.23
CA VAL A 268 -10.46 -0.97 12.56
C VAL A 268 -9.97 0.07 13.58
N MET A 269 -8.68 0.40 13.56
CA MET A 269 -8.10 1.44 14.42
C MET A 269 -8.74 2.79 14.15
N THR A 270 -8.88 3.18 12.88
CA THR A 270 -9.51 4.46 12.49
C THR A 270 -10.96 4.53 12.97
N PHE A 271 -11.72 3.44 12.80
CA PHE A 271 -13.07 3.35 13.31
C PHE A 271 -13.13 3.51 14.84
N GLY A 272 -12.29 2.78 15.58
CA GLY A 272 -12.22 2.86 17.04
C GLY A 272 -11.84 4.26 17.53
N MET A 273 -10.86 4.91 16.91
CA MET A 273 -10.47 6.28 17.25
C MET A 273 -11.60 7.27 16.98
N ASN A 274 -12.31 7.15 15.87
CA ASN A 274 -13.44 8.02 15.56
C ASN A 274 -14.54 7.89 16.62
N GLN A 275 -14.85 6.67 17.13
CA GLN A 275 -15.80 6.48 18.20
C GLN A 275 -15.37 7.17 19.50
N ILE A 276 -14.07 7.11 19.84
CA ILE A 276 -13.53 7.78 21.03
C ILE A 276 -13.61 9.31 20.89
N LEU A 277 -13.22 9.84 19.73
CA LEU A 277 -13.18 11.27 19.47
C LEU A 277 -14.57 11.89 19.35
N PHE A 278 -15.54 11.14 18.79
CA PHE A 278 -16.90 11.62 18.62
C PHE A 278 -17.60 11.90 19.96
N VAL A 279 -17.19 11.22 21.02
CA VAL A 279 -17.72 11.47 22.39
C VAL A 279 -17.39 12.87 22.87
N PHE A 280 -16.27 13.47 22.43
CA PHE A 280 -15.90 14.85 22.80
C PHE A 280 -16.60 15.87 21.91
N THR A 281 -16.39 15.76 20.60
CA THR A 281 -17.01 16.65 19.61
C THR A 281 -16.87 16.07 18.20
N PRO A 282 -17.85 16.26 17.31
CA PRO A 282 -17.70 15.92 15.88
C PRO A 282 -16.50 16.62 15.22
N THR A 283 -16.13 17.83 15.67
CA THR A 283 -14.96 18.54 15.16
C THR A 283 -13.66 17.78 15.39
N ALA A 284 -13.52 17.01 16.49
CA ALA A 284 -12.34 16.18 16.74
C ALA A 284 -12.20 15.07 15.69
N THR A 285 -13.30 14.47 15.23
CA THR A 285 -13.25 13.48 14.15
C THR A 285 -12.90 14.11 12.81
N ALA A 286 -13.35 15.35 12.54
CA ALA A 286 -12.97 16.11 11.36
C ALA A 286 -11.46 16.44 11.35
N VAL A 287 -10.91 16.86 12.50
CA VAL A 287 -9.45 17.06 12.68
C VAL A 287 -8.69 15.78 12.39
N PHE A 288 -9.15 14.64 12.90
CA PHE A 288 -8.52 13.34 12.68
C PHE A 288 -8.55 12.92 11.21
N GLY A 289 -9.67 13.18 10.51
CA GLY A 289 -9.78 12.96 9.07
C GLY A 289 -8.83 13.84 8.25
N ALA A 290 -8.72 15.14 8.59
CA ALA A 290 -7.77 16.05 7.97
C ALA A 290 -6.31 15.61 8.23
N TYR A 291 -6.00 15.22 9.46
CA TYR A 291 -4.69 14.68 9.82
C TYR A 291 -4.29 13.51 8.91
N PHE A 292 -5.17 12.52 8.68
CA PHE A 292 -4.84 11.37 7.81
C PHE A 292 -4.54 11.79 6.38
N LYS A 293 -5.27 12.76 5.83
CA LYS A 293 -5.01 13.28 4.48
C LYS A 293 -3.66 13.98 4.40
N ILE A 294 -3.36 14.85 5.38
CA ILE A 294 -2.09 15.59 5.44
C ILE A 294 -0.91 14.62 5.66
N GLN A 295 -1.05 13.70 6.61
CA GLN A 295 -0.06 12.68 6.92
C GLN A 295 0.30 11.83 5.68
N SER A 296 -0.66 11.54 4.81
CA SER A 296 -0.41 10.71 3.63
C SER A 296 0.72 11.25 2.75
N PHE A 297 0.89 12.57 2.66
CA PHE A 297 2.01 13.18 1.92
C PHE A 297 3.39 12.88 2.52
N VAL A 298 3.46 12.64 3.82
CA VAL A 298 4.71 12.29 4.51
C VAL A 298 4.95 10.77 4.44
N PHE A 299 3.90 9.97 4.60
CA PHE A 299 4.01 8.51 4.70
C PHE A 299 4.05 7.80 3.33
N MET A 300 3.36 8.33 2.31
CA MET A 300 3.37 7.70 0.97
C MET A 300 4.76 7.58 0.36
N PRO A 301 5.67 8.58 0.46
CA PRO A 301 7.06 8.40 0.04
C PRO A 301 7.76 7.22 0.74
N ILE A 302 7.47 6.99 2.02
CA ILE A 302 8.09 5.88 2.77
C ILE A 302 7.53 4.53 2.30
N PHE A 303 6.25 4.43 1.98
CA PHE A 303 5.70 3.24 1.34
C PHE A 303 6.29 3.02 -0.07
N GLY A 304 6.56 4.09 -0.81
CA GLY A 304 7.31 4.03 -2.06
C GLY A 304 8.75 3.52 -1.85
N LEU A 305 9.45 4.03 -0.84
CA LEU A 305 10.78 3.55 -0.45
C LEU A 305 10.75 2.05 -0.14
N ASN A 306 9.75 1.57 0.60
CA ASN A 306 9.57 0.15 0.91
C ASN A 306 9.37 -0.69 -0.35
N ASN A 307 8.56 -0.22 -1.29
CA ASN A 307 8.31 -0.92 -2.55
C ASN A 307 9.59 -1.08 -3.39
N GLY A 308 10.53 -0.13 -3.29
CA GLY A 308 11.85 -0.22 -3.91
C GLY A 308 12.85 -1.07 -3.12
N MET A 309 12.80 -1.02 -1.79
CA MET A 309 13.73 -1.69 -0.88
C MET A 309 13.48 -3.19 -0.77
N VAL A 310 12.23 -3.62 -0.64
CA VAL A 310 11.85 -5.02 -0.38
C VAL A 310 12.43 -5.98 -1.43
N PRO A 311 12.32 -5.75 -2.74
CA PRO A 311 12.91 -6.65 -3.73
C PRO A 311 14.45 -6.71 -3.64
N ILE A 312 15.12 -5.61 -3.30
CA ILE A 312 16.58 -5.60 -3.13
C ILE A 312 16.99 -6.49 -1.96
N ILE A 313 16.29 -6.39 -0.83
CA ILE A 313 16.57 -7.19 0.36
C ILE A 313 16.27 -8.66 0.07
N SER A 314 15.09 -8.99 -0.47
CA SER A 314 14.68 -10.36 -0.75
C SER A 314 15.63 -11.06 -1.73
N TYR A 315 16.02 -10.34 -2.80
CA TYR A 315 16.99 -10.86 -3.78
C TYR A 315 18.37 -11.16 -3.14
N ASN A 316 18.94 -10.17 -2.44
CA ASN A 316 20.27 -10.33 -1.86
C ASN A 316 20.28 -11.30 -0.66
N TYR A 317 19.14 -11.45 0.04
CA TYR A 317 18.95 -12.48 1.05
C TYR A 317 18.98 -13.88 0.41
N GLY A 318 18.23 -14.08 -0.70
CA GLY A 318 18.26 -15.33 -1.46
C GLY A 318 19.63 -15.63 -2.08
N ALA A 319 20.39 -14.59 -2.46
CA ALA A 319 21.74 -14.71 -2.99
C ALA A 319 22.84 -14.85 -1.91
N ALA A 320 22.47 -14.99 -0.63
CA ALA A 320 23.39 -15.10 0.50
C ALA A 320 24.43 -13.96 0.59
N ARG A 321 23.99 -12.70 0.36
CA ARG A 321 24.84 -11.50 0.36
C ARG A 321 24.55 -10.57 1.55
N PRO A 322 24.96 -10.90 2.79
CA PRO A 322 24.58 -10.16 3.99
C PRO A 322 25.00 -8.69 3.97
N GLN A 323 26.19 -8.37 3.47
CA GLN A 323 26.68 -7.00 3.41
C GLN A 323 25.75 -6.08 2.58
N ARG A 324 25.20 -6.57 1.47
CA ARG A 324 24.28 -5.81 0.63
C ARG A 324 22.91 -5.66 1.29
N VAL A 325 22.41 -6.71 1.97
CA VAL A 325 21.17 -6.68 2.74
C VAL A 325 21.25 -5.60 3.82
N TRP A 326 22.28 -5.63 4.67
CA TRP A 326 22.38 -4.69 5.80
C TRP A 326 22.68 -3.25 5.35
N LYS A 327 23.45 -3.08 4.28
CA LYS A 327 23.68 -1.76 3.68
C LYS A 327 22.37 -1.17 3.12
N THR A 328 21.53 -1.98 2.48
CA THR A 328 20.21 -1.55 1.98
C THR A 328 19.32 -1.11 3.14
N ILE A 329 19.22 -1.91 4.19
CA ILE A 329 18.42 -1.60 5.38
C ILE A 329 18.90 -0.29 6.03
N ARG A 330 20.21 -0.13 6.21
CA ARG A 330 20.79 1.08 6.80
C ARG A 330 20.48 2.33 5.99
N LEU A 331 20.67 2.30 4.67
CA LEU A 331 20.39 3.43 3.81
C LEU A 331 18.89 3.76 3.79
N SER A 332 18.02 2.74 3.73
CA SER A 332 16.57 2.94 3.77
C SER A 332 16.11 3.54 5.10
N ASN A 333 16.67 3.10 6.23
CA ASN A 333 16.40 3.70 7.53
C ASN A 333 16.80 5.18 7.59
N ILE A 334 17.99 5.53 7.09
CA ILE A 334 18.46 6.91 7.05
C ILE A 334 17.51 7.76 6.20
N THR A 335 17.15 7.27 5.01
CA THR A 335 16.23 7.98 4.10
C THR A 335 14.85 8.18 4.74
N ALA A 336 14.29 7.13 5.35
CA ALA A 336 13.00 7.19 6.04
C ALA A 336 13.04 8.18 7.22
N MET A 337 14.11 8.17 8.00
CA MET A 337 14.28 9.10 9.13
C MET A 337 14.38 10.55 8.66
N VAL A 338 15.09 10.83 7.57
CA VAL A 338 15.16 12.18 6.98
C VAL A 338 13.77 12.65 6.55
N ILE A 339 13.01 11.81 5.83
CA ILE A 339 11.64 12.14 5.41
C ILE A 339 10.75 12.41 6.63
N MET A 340 10.82 11.57 7.66
CA MET A 340 10.01 11.72 8.86
C MET A 340 10.39 12.95 9.70
N VAL A 341 11.66 13.30 9.78
CA VAL A 341 12.12 14.52 10.45
C VAL A 341 11.62 15.76 9.69
N VAL A 342 11.67 15.74 8.36
CA VAL A 342 11.09 16.82 7.54
C VAL A 342 9.59 16.92 7.78
N GLY A 343 8.86 15.80 7.73
CA GLY A 343 7.43 15.78 8.03
C GLY A 343 7.11 16.29 9.44
N PHE A 344 7.84 15.82 10.45
CA PHE A 344 7.73 16.30 11.83
C PHE A 344 7.92 17.82 11.91
N THR A 345 8.97 18.35 11.28
CA THR A 345 9.27 19.78 11.28
C THR A 345 8.15 20.60 10.65
N ILE A 346 7.59 20.14 9.53
CA ILE A 346 6.46 20.81 8.86
C ILE A 346 5.23 20.83 9.78
N PHE A 347 4.91 19.73 10.44
CA PHE A 347 3.77 19.62 11.35
C PHE A 347 3.96 20.46 12.63
N GLN A 348 5.19 20.70 13.07
CA GLN A 348 5.48 21.55 14.23
C GLN A 348 5.42 23.03 13.89
N LEU A 349 5.96 23.43 12.73
CA LEU A 349 6.08 24.83 12.35
C LEU A 349 4.82 25.40 11.69
N PHE A 350 4.12 24.60 10.87
CA PHE A 350 3.02 25.06 10.01
C PHE A 350 1.69 24.31 10.25
N PRO A 351 1.30 23.93 11.48
CA PRO A 351 0.08 23.13 11.69
C PRO A 351 -1.19 23.89 11.29
N SER A 352 -1.25 25.20 11.53
CA SER A 352 -2.40 26.03 11.15
C SER A 352 -2.57 26.08 9.64
N THR A 353 -1.49 26.38 8.90
CA THR A 353 -1.51 26.44 7.44
C THR A 353 -1.91 25.11 6.81
N LEU A 354 -1.47 23.98 7.40
CA LEU A 354 -1.87 22.64 6.93
C LEU A 354 -3.38 22.39 7.11
N LEU A 355 -3.97 22.87 8.19
CA LEU A 355 -5.41 22.73 8.46
C LEU A 355 -6.24 23.70 7.61
N GLU A 356 -5.75 24.92 7.38
CA GLU A 356 -6.38 25.94 6.53
C GLU A 356 -6.56 25.45 5.08
N LEU A 357 -5.71 24.53 4.59
CA LEU A 357 -5.91 23.86 3.29
C LEU A 357 -7.22 23.05 3.21
N PHE A 358 -7.85 22.77 4.35
CA PHE A 358 -9.12 22.04 4.47
C PHE A 358 -10.26 22.95 4.98
N ASP A 359 -10.18 24.26 4.75
CA ASP A 359 -11.17 25.25 5.18
C ASP A 359 -11.50 25.14 6.68
N ALA A 360 -10.46 24.97 7.52
CA ALA A 360 -10.62 24.75 8.95
C ALA A 360 -11.23 25.95 9.64
N SER A 361 -12.32 25.73 10.39
CA SER A 361 -12.91 26.74 11.28
C SER A 361 -11.99 27.06 12.47
N GLU A 362 -12.24 28.17 13.17
CA GLU A 362 -11.49 28.52 14.38
C GLU A 362 -11.52 27.39 15.44
N THR A 363 -12.66 26.73 15.63
CA THR A 363 -12.78 25.59 16.51
C THR A 363 -11.97 24.38 16.06
N MET A 364 -11.91 24.14 14.75
CA MET A 364 -11.09 23.08 14.17
C MET A 364 -9.59 23.39 14.31
N LEU A 365 -9.18 24.64 14.17
CA LEU A 365 -7.80 25.08 14.42
C LEU A 365 -7.41 24.94 15.90
N ALA A 366 -8.30 25.32 16.81
CA ALA A 366 -8.06 25.22 18.26
C ALA A 366 -7.79 23.77 18.71
N ILE A 367 -8.49 22.80 18.12
CA ILE A 367 -8.31 21.35 18.41
C ILE A 367 -7.16 20.78 17.58
N GLY A 368 -7.07 21.16 16.32
CA GLY A 368 -6.20 20.52 15.32
C GLY A 368 -4.73 20.89 15.48
N VAL A 369 -4.42 22.15 15.85
CA VAL A 369 -3.01 22.57 16.01
C VAL A 369 -2.30 21.77 17.11
N PRO A 370 -2.84 21.64 18.33
CA PRO A 370 -2.26 20.75 19.34
C PRO A 370 -2.23 19.28 18.88
N ALA A 371 -3.30 18.80 18.24
CA ALA A 371 -3.37 17.43 17.74
C ALA A 371 -2.23 17.12 16.76
N LEU A 372 -2.04 17.93 15.72
CA LEU A 372 -0.99 17.77 14.73
C LEU A 372 0.42 17.80 15.37
N ARG A 373 0.65 18.71 16.31
CA ARG A 373 1.93 18.79 17.03
C ARG A 373 2.21 17.56 17.88
N ILE A 374 1.22 17.09 18.63
CA ILE A 374 1.40 15.93 19.52
C ILE A 374 1.56 14.66 18.69
N ILE A 375 0.69 14.41 17.71
CA ILE A 375 0.75 13.18 16.92
C ILE A 375 2.04 13.10 16.11
N SER A 376 2.52 14.21 15.55
CA SER A 376 3.75 14.21 14.74
C SER A 376 5.01 13.82 15.53
N VAL A 377 5.01 13.85 16.86
CA VAL A 377 6.11 13.31 17.67
C VAL A 377 6.34 11.83 17.36
N SER A 378 5.28 11.08 17.05
CA SER A 378 5.38 9.68 16.65
C SER A 378 6.19 9.47 15.36
N PHE A 379 6.24 10.46 14.47
CA PHE A 379 6.97 10.35 13.20
C PHE A 379 8.45 10.04 13.40
N LEU A 380 9.06 10.57 14.46
CA LEU A 380 10.48 10.35 14.77
C LEU A 380 10.84 8.87 14.96
N LEU A 381 9.89 8.05 15.38
CA LEU A 381 10.08 6.61 15.57
C LEU A 381 9.42 5.79 14.45
N ALA A 382 8.33 6.29 13.84
CA ALA A 382 7.54 5.58 12.86
C ALA A 382 8.34 5.19 11.61
N GLY A 383 9.26 6.04 11.16
CA GLY A 383 10.13 5.73 10.02
C GLY A 383 10.89 4.42 10.19
N PHE A 384 11.53 4.25 11.36
CA PHE A 384 12.23 3.02 11.70
C PHE A 384 11.28 1.82 11.78
N CYS A 385 10.12 1.96 12.42
CA CYS A 385 9.16 0.88 12.59
C CYS A 385 8.62 0.38 11.24
N ILE A 386 8.34 1.29 10.30
CA ILE A 386 7.85 0.95 8.97
C ILE A 386 8.92 0.19 8.17
N ILE A 387 10.17 0.67 8.20
CA ILE A 387 11.29 -0.03 7.53
C ILE A 387 11.50 -1.41 8.15
N ALA A 388 11.55 -1.54 9.48
CA ALA A 388 11.71 -2.82 10.17
C ALA A 388 10.59 -3.81 9.80
N GLY A 389 9.33 -3.35 9.76
CA GLY A 389 8.19 -4.15 9.32
C GLY A 389 8.36 -4.70 7.89
N SER A 390 8.84 -3.88 6.98
CA SER A 390 9.10 -4.29 5.59
C SER A 390 10.29 -5.25 5.47
N VAL A 391 11.31 -5.09 6.32
CA VAL A 391 12.45 -6.03 6.42
C VAL A 391 11.98 -7.42 6.85
N PHE A 392 11.08 -7.51 7.85
CA PHE A 392 10.53 -8.79 8.28
C PHE A 392 9.79 -9.50 7.15
N GLN A 393 9.02 -8.77 6.34
CA GLN A 393 8.34 -9.32 5.17
C GLN A 393 9.33 -9.78 4.09
N ALA A 394 10.35 -8.97 3.81
CA ALA A 394 11.35 -9.25 2.78
C ALA A 394 12.20 -10.50 3.08
N ILE A 395 12.50 -10.76 4.36
CA ILE A 395 13.29 -11.92 4.82
C ILE A 395 12.40 -13.16 5.03
N GLY A 396 11.08 -13.02 5.01
CA GLY A 396 10.13 -14.14 5.15
C GLY A 396 9.67 -14.41 6.59
N ASN A 397 9.78 -13.42 7.49
CA ASN A 397 9.27 -13.46 8.87
C ASN A 397 8.12 -12.43 9.09
N PRO A 398 7.04 -12.46 8.30
CA PRO A 398 5.99 -11.45 8.31
C PRO A 398 5.17 -11.44 9.61
N VAL A 399 5.21 -12.52 10.39
CA VAL A 399 4.52 -12.62 11.69
C VAL A 399 5.02 -11.55 12.66
N TYR A 400 6.30 -11.18 12.61
CA TYR A 400 6.81 -10.08 13.43
C TYR A 400 6.20 -8.73 13.06
N SER A 401 6.04 -8.46 11.76
CA SER A 401 5.33 -7.26 11.29
C SER A 401 3.89 -7.23 11.78
N LEU A 402 3.21 -8.37 11.70
CA LEU A 402 1.82 -8.51 12.15
C LEU A 402 1.71 -8.25 13.66
N ILE A 403 2.57 -8.89 14.49
CA ILE A 403 2.56 -8.70 15.94
C ILE A 403 2.79 -7.24 16.30
N VAL A 404 3.79 -6.58 15.71
CA VAL A 404 4.06 -5.15 15.95
C VAL A 404 2.84 -4.31 15.58
N SER A 405 2.20 -4.57 14.44
CA SER A 405 1.05 -3.82 13.95
C SER A 405 -0.18 -4.00 14.85
N VAL A 406 -0.49 -5.24 15.26
CA VAL A 406 -1.58 -5.55 16.18
C VAL A 406 -1.35 -4.90 17.54
N CYS A 407 -0.15 -5.08 18.10
CA CYS A 407 0.20 -4.49 19.39
C CYS A 407 0.11 -2.98 19.36
N ARG A 408 0.65 -2.33 18.31
CA ARG A 408 0.61 -0.88 18.17
C ARG A 408 -0.82 -0.35 18.12
N GLN A 409 -1.67 -0.91 17.27
CA GLN A 409 -2.96 -0.32 16.95
C GLN A 409 -4.08 -0.80 17.88
N MET A 410 -4.13 -2.10 18.19
CA MET A 410 -5.22 -2.71 18.97
C MET A 410 -4.92 -2.80 20.46
N VAL A 411 -3.67 -3.15 20.83
CA VAL A 411 -3.32 -3.41 22.23
C VAL A 411 -2.90 -2.13 22.95
N VAL A 412 -2.27 -1.19 22.26
CA VAL A 412 -1.78 0.04 22.91
C VAL A 412 -2.57 1.26 22.48
N LEU A 413 -2.63 1.60 21.18
CA LEU A 413 -3.21 2.86 20.73
C LEU A 413 -4.67 3.01 21.16
N LEU A 414 -5.55 2.08 20.82
CA LEU A 414 -6.98 2.18 21.16
C LEU A 414 -7.24 2.12 22.67
N PRO A 415 -6.67 1.18 23.46
CA PRO A 415 -6.88 1.17 24.90
C PRO A 415 -6.31 2.39 25.60
N VAL A 416 -5.13 2.89 25.21
CA VAL A 416 -4.56 4.11 25.79
C VAL A 416 -5.41 5.33 25.43
N ALA A 417 -5.86 5.46 24.17
CA ALA A 417 -6.76 6.53 23.76
C ALA A 417 -8.08 6.50 24.57
N TRP A 418 -8.64 5.31 24.77
CA TRP A 418 -9.85 5.14 25.59
C TRP A 418 -9.61 5.50 27.06
N LEU A 419 -8.48 5.08 27.67
CA LEU A 419 -8.13 5.44 29.04
C LEU A 419 -7.93 6.95 29.18
N LEU A 420 -7.20 7.57 28.24
CA LEU A 420 -6.95 9.01 28.26
C LEU A 420 -8.25 9.82 28.00
N SER A 421 -9.21 9.28 27.24
CA SER A 421 -10.51 9.91 27.05
C SER A 421 -11.32 10.04 28.34
N ARG A 422 -11.11 9.15 29.32
CA ARG A 422 -11.75 9.21 30.64
C ARG A 422 -11.33 10.40 31.48
N THR A 423 -10.22 11.04 31.14
CA THR A 423 -9.76 12.27 31.81
C THR A 423 -10.59 13.50 31.44
N GLY A 424 -11.44 13.41 30.41
CA GLY A 424 -12.22 14.54 29.88
C GLY A 424 -11.39 15.55 29.08
N ARG A 425 -10.10 15.31 28.86
CA ARG A 425 -9.20 16.20 28.11
C ARG A 425 -8.86 15.61 26.74
N LEU A 426 -9.40 16.21 25.68
CA LEU A 426 -9.16 15.76 24.31
C LEU A 426 -7.69 15.78 23.92
N GLU A 427 -6.92 16.79 24.37
CA GLU A 427 -5.48 16.88 24.05
C GLU A 427 -4.69 15.67 24.51
N LEU A 428 -5.05 15.07 25.65
CA LEU A 428 -4.36 13.89 26.16
C LEU A 428 -4.61 12.68 25.27
N VAL A 429 -5.77 12.56 24.62
CA VAL A 429 -6.07 11.44 23.72
C VAL A 429 -5.06 11.34 22.58
N TRP A 430 -4.58 12.45 22.06
CA TRP A 430 -3.59 12.47 20.98
C TRP A 430 -2.24 11.87 21.38
N TRP A 431 -1.89 11.85 22.67
CA TRP A 431 -0.68 11.20 23.17
C TRP A 431 -0.70 9.68 23.01
N SER A 432 -1.85 9.07 22.75
CA SER A 432 -1.93 7.63 22.44
C SER A 432 -1.07 7.24 21.24
N PHE A 433 -0.87 8.12 20.26
CA PHE A 433 -0.04 7.86 19.08
C PHE A 433 1.45 7.78 19.43
N PRO A 434 2.08 8.78 20.10
CA PRO A 434 3.47 8.66 20.55
C PRO A 434 3.70 7.47 21.48
N ILE A 435 2.79 7.19 22.42
CA ILE A 435 2.92 6.08 23.35
C ILE A 435 2.92 4.74 22.59
N ALA A 436 1.98 4.57 21.64
CA ALA A 436 1.92 3.37 20.82
C ALA A 436 3.16 3.20 19.95
N GLU A 437 3.74 4.31 19.46
CA GLU A 437 4.94 4.26 18.63
C GLU A 437 6.19 3.90 19.42
N VAL A 438 6.33 4.33 20.67
CA VAL A 438 7.42 3.91 21.55
C VAL A 438 7.40 2.38 21.77
N MET A 439 6.23 1.82 22.02
CA MET A 439 6.08 0.35 22.12
C MET A 439 6.41 -0.34 20.79
N SER A 440 5.91 0.18 19.67
CA SER A 440 6.21 -0.31 18.33
C SER A 440 7.72 -0.32 18.05
N PHE A 441 8.41 0.77 18.38
CA PHE A 441 9.87 0.90 18.26
C PHE A 441 10.61 -0.15 19.09
N THR A 442 10.19 -0.35 20.33
CA THR A 442 10.79 -1.34 21.24
C THR A 442 10.66 -2.75 20.68
N LEU A 443 9.44 -3.18 20.31
CA LEU A 443 9.20 -4.49 19.72
C LEU A 443 9.92 -4.67 18.37
N SER A 444 9.88 -3.66 17.52
CA SER A 444 10.57 -3.69 16.22
C SER A 444 12.08 -3.85 16.39
N THR A 445 12.68 -3.20 17.40
CA THR A 445 14.11 -3.31 17.69
C THR A 445 14.46 -4.72 18.19
N ILE A 446 13.65 -5.30 19.07
CA ILE A 446 13.86 -6.66 19.60
C ILE A 446 13.75 -7.67 18.44
N PHE A 447 12.70 -7.58 17.63
CA PHE A 447 12.49 -8.51 16.52
C PHE A 447 13.53 -8.32 15.41
N LEU A 448 13.97 -7.08 15.16
CA LEU A 448 15.01 -6.83 14.17
C LEU A 448 16.33 -7.47 14.58
N ARG A 449 16.74 -7.35 15.85
CA ARG A 449 17.95 -8.02 16.37
C ARG A 449 17.87 -9.54 16.21
N ARG A 450 16.73 -10.16 16.52
CA ARG A 450 16.51 -11.60 16.32
C ARG A 450 16.57 -11.99 14.84
N THR A 451 15.90 -11.20 13.97
CA THR A 451 15.90 -11.44 12.52
C THR A 451 17.29 -11.30 11.92
N VAL A 452 18.06 -10.29 12.34
CA VAL A 452 19.46 -10.12 11.89
C VAL A 452 20.30 -11.33 12.25
N LYS A 453 20.20 -11.82 13.50
CA LYS A 453 20.96 -12.99 13.94
C LYS A 453 20.61 -14.22 13.11
N SER A 454 19.33 -14.57 13.02
CA SER A 454 18.87 -15.74 12.26
C SER A 454 19.18 -15.63 10.76
N ALA A 455 19.01 -14.44 10.17
CA ALA A 455 19.30 -14.23 8.77
C ALA A 455 20.79 -14.38 8.44
N ASN A 456 21.68 -13.91 9.32
CA ASN A 456 23.13 -14.11 9.14
C ASN A 456 23.52 -15.60 9.24
N GLU A 457 22.94 -16.34 10.18
CA GLU A 457 23.17 -17.78 10.29
C GLU A 457 22.77 -18.52 9.00
N VAL A 458 21.58 -18.22 8.45
CA VAL A 458 21.10 -18.82 7.20
C VAL A 458 21.96 -18.43 6.00
N MET A 459 22.33 -17.16 5.87
CA MET A 459 23.15 -16.70 4.72
C MET A 459 24.58 -17.26 4.77
N ASN A 460 25.17 -17.38 5.97
CA ASN A 460 26.52 -17.95 6.10
C ASN A 460 26.52 -19.46 5.81
N SER A 461 25.51 -20.21 6.30
CA SER A 461 25.38 -21.64 6.01
C SER A 461 25.07 -21.96 4.53
N SER A 462 24.61 -20.98 3.76
CA SER A 462 24.31 -21.14 2.33
C SER A 462 25.49 -20.71 1.44
N ALA A 463 26.50 -20.09 2.02
CA ALA A 463 27.72 -19.65 1.32
C ALA A 463 28.85 -20.71 1.36
N ASP A 464 28.77 -21.63 2.32
CA ASP A 464 29.61 -22.83 2.44
C ASP A 464 29.00 -24.00 1.60
#